data_0279dbf743d944cc80caea5a13d027b7
#
_entry.id   0279dbf743d944cc80caea5a13d027b7
#
_cell.length_a   1.000
_cell.length_b   1.000
_cell.length_c   1.000
_cell.angle_alpha   90.00
_cell.angle_beta   90.00
_cell.angle_gamma   90.00
#
_symmetry.space_group_name_H-M   'P 1'
#
loop_
_entity.id
_entity.type
_entity.pdbx_description
1 polymer ?
#
loop_
_entity_poly.entity_id
_entity_poly.type
_entity_poly.pdbx_seq_one_letter_code
_entity_poly.pdbx_strand_id
1 'polypeptide(L)'
;MEEEIEKKEKRKKTIKKILKILGILLVIALIITSIILYIENRDIQNFFDENILKKTVTEKELISIEVASDSNKYICAFSRYIGRLNNNTLIAYNTYAKQEFSLNINITTPIFSSNGKYLAIAEKNGNKVYLVADKNIVWQNDIEGKIEKISVNQNGYIAVSVSQTSYKSIITTYSPEGKELCKTYLSTTYTADLAISSDNKFLAIAETNLSGIQIKSGIRIISIENAKAGLEDSTTYKAEVGEDSIITSICYDLNNNLMCMLDDKILKIGNG
;
A
#
# COMPACT_ATOMS: atom_id res chain seq x y z
N MET A 1 -26.05 -1.55 69.47
CA MET A 1 -25.01 -2.43 68.89
C MET A 1 -25.65 -3.46 67.97
N GLU A 2 -26.68 -4.19 68.30
CA GLU A 2 -27.37 -5.16 67.45
C GLU A 2 -28.06 -4.51 66.20
N GLU A 3 -28.72 -3.37 66.36
CA GLU A 3 -29.37 -2.66 65.23
C GLU A 3 -28.39 -2.17 64.18
N GLU A 4 -27.16 -1.78 64.54
CA GLU A 4 -26.13 -1.35 63.60
C GLU A 4 -25.55 -2.52 62.79
N ILE A 5 -25.47 -3.68 63.37
CA ILE A 5 -25.01 -4.91 62.76
C ILE A 5 -26.05 -5.37 61.71
N GLU A 6 -27.32 -5.36 62.07
CA GLU A 6 -28.42 -5.73 61.18
C GLU A 6 -28.54 -4.76 59.97
N LYS A 7 -28.34 -3.48 60.19
CA LYS A 7 -28.28 -2.46 59.13
C LYS A 7 -27.09 -2.67 58.18
N LYS A 8 -25.92 -3.05 58.69
CA LYS A 8 -24.74 -3.39 57.89
C LYS A 8 -24.94 -4.64 57.05
N GLU A 9 -25.58 -5.66 57.59
CA GLU A 9 -25.88 -6.89 56.84
C GLU A 9 -26.93 -6.65 55.74
N LYS A 10 -27.99 -5.90 56.03
CA LYS A 10 -28.99 -5.51 55.02
C LYS A 10 -28.35 -4.70 53.87
N ARG A 11 -27.46 -3.76 54.20
CA ARG A 11 -26.69 -3.01 53.17
C ARG A 11 -25.78 -3.93 52.34
N LYS A 12 -25.06 -4.88 52.95
CA LYS A 12 -24.24 -5.86 52.24
C LYS A 12 -25.05 -6.74 51.27
N LYS A 13 -26.25 -7.19 51.71
CA LYS A 13 -27.18 -7.98 50.87
C LYS A 13 -27.69 -7.15 49.67
N THR A 14 -28.03 -5.88 49.90
CA THR A 14 -28.49 -4.97 48.86
C THR A 14 -27.39 -4.68 47.86
N ILE A 15 -26.17 -4.40 48.32
CA ILE A 15 -25.00 -4.18 47.45
C ILE A 15 -24.69 -5.41 46.58
N LYS A 16 -24.75 -6.63 47.16
CA LYS A 16 -24.58 -7.88 46.42
C LYS A 16 -25.66 -8.07 45.34
N LYS A 17 -26.93 -7.70 45.64
CA LYS A 17 -28.01 -7.72 44.62
C LYS A 17 -27.78 -6.72 43.50
N ILE A 18 -27.38 -5.50 43.84
CA ILE A 18 -27.06 -4.45 42.83
C ILE A 18 -25.90 -4.88 41.96
N LEU A 19 -24.82 -5.43 42.54
CA LEU A 19 -23.68 -5.96 41.80
C LEU A 19 -24.05 -7.10 40.85
N LYS A 20 -24.95 -8.01 41.27
CA LYS A 20 -25.47 -9.07 40.40
C LYS A 20 -26.29 -8.50 39.24
N ILE A 21 -27.15 -7.51 39.46
CA ILE A 21 -27.95 -6.86 38.42
C ILE A 21 -27.04 -6.14 37.47
N LEU A 22 -26.04 -5.41 37.97
CA LEU A 22 -25.06 -4.70 37.16
C LEU A 22 -24.25 -5.67 36.26
N GLY A 23 -23.84 -6.83 36.83
CA GLY A 23 -23.16 -7.88 36.06
C GLY A 23 -24.04 -8.45 34.93
N ILE A 24 -25.32 -8.68 35.17
CA ILE A 24 -26.28 -9.15 34.15
C ILE A 24 -26.46 -8.09 33.06
N LEU A 25 -26.60 -6.81 33.42
CA LEU A 25 -26.74 -5.70 32.47
C LEU A 25 -25.48 -5.58 31.60
N LEU A 26 -24.30 -5.77 32.18
CA LEU A 26 -23.04 -5.73 31.45
C LEU A 26 -22.94 -6.88 30.43
N VAL A 27 -23.36 -8.09 30.80
CA VAL A 27 -23.42 -9.24 29.88
C VAL A 27 -24.43 -8.99 28.76
N ILE A 28 -25.60 -8.43 29.06
CA ILE A 28 -26.61 -8.07 28.04
C ILE A 28 -26.06 -6.99 27.09
N ALA A 29 -25.37 -5.99 27.61
CA ALA A 29 -24.74 -4.95 26.77
C ALA A 29 -23.67 -5.54 25.83
N LEU A 30 -22.84 -6.48 26.33
CA LEU A 30 -21.86 -7.19 25.50
C LEU A 30 -22.51 -8.05 24.42
N ILE A 31 -23.62 -8.71 24.72
CA ILE A 31 -24.36 -9.47 23.71
C ILE A 31 -24.95 -8.55 22.65
N ILE A 32 -25.56 -7.43 23.04
CA ILE A 32 -26.12 -6.46 22.11
C ILE A 32 -25.03 -5.84 21.21
N THR A 33 -23.90 -5.45 21.78
CA THR A 33 -22.77 -4.93 20.98
C THR A 33 -22.21 -5.99 20.03
N SER A 34 -22.12 -7.25 20.45
CA SER A 34 -21.70 -8.36 19.57
C SER A 34 -22.69 -8.60 18.43
N ILE A 35 -24.00 -8.48 18.68
CA ILE A 35 -25.03 -8.61 17.65
C ILE A 35 -24.96 -7.45 16.66
N ILE A 36 -24.77 -6.22 17.14
CA ILE A 36 -24.63 -5.03 16.28
C ILE A 36 -23.38 -5.17 15.38
N LEU A 37 -22.25 -5.55 15.97
CA LEU A 37 -21.00 -5.79 15.22
C LEU A 37 -21.16 -6.93 14.20
N TYR A 38 -21.92 -7.98 14.56
CA TYR A 38 -22.23 -9.07 13.62
C TYR A 38 -23.11 -8.59 12.47
N ILE A 39 -24.10 -7.73 12.71
CA ILE A 39 -25.00 -7.21 11.66
C ILE A 39 -24.30 -6.19 10.77
N GLU A 40 -23.46 -5.33 11.33
CA GLU A 40 -22.80 -4.24 10.60
C GLU A 40 -21.51 -4.66 9.89
N ASN A 41 -20.86 -5.73 10.36
CA ASN A 41 -19.54 -6.13 9.86
C ASN A 41 -19.59 -7.55 9.28
N ARG A 42 -19.65 -7.62 7.95
CA ARG A 42 -19.76 -8.88 7.21
C ARG A 42 -18.50 -9.75 7.30
N ASP A 43 -17.34 -9.16 7.62
CA ASP A 43 -16.12 -9.94 7.87
C ASP A 43 -16.25 -10.73 9.19
N ILE A 44 -16.91 -10.12 10.19
CA ILE A 44 -17.25 -10.78 11.44
C ILE A 44 -18.33 -11.84 11.20
N GLN A 45 -19.33 -11.57 10.36
CA GLN A 45 -20.33 -12.57 9.95
C GLN A 45 -19.66 -13.79 9.29
N ASN A 46 -18.82 -13.55 8.28
CA ASN A 46 -18.12 -14.63 7.58
C ASN A 46 -17.23 -15.44 8.53
N PHE A 47 -16.51 -14.78 9.44
CA PHE A 47 -15.70 -15.47 10.44
C PHE A 47 -16.56 -16.37 11.35
N PHE A 48 -17.71 -15.89 11.83
CA PHE A 48 -18.64 -16.66 12.65
C PHE A 48 -19.29 -17.78 11.85
N ASP A 49 -19.73 -17.52 10.62
CA ASP A 49 -20.37 -18.50 9.77
C ASP A 49 -19.40 -19.63 9.38
N GLU A 50 -18.13 -19.31 9.06
CA GLU A 50 -17.13 -20.32 8.71
C GLU A 50 -16.55 -21.08 9.90
N ASN A 51 -16.24 -20.40 11.00
CA ASN A 51 -15.50 -21.01 12.11
C ASN A 51 -16.39 -21.52 13.24
N ILE A 52 -17.55 -20.92 13.49
CA ILE A 52 -18.43 -21.26 14.61
C ILE A 52 -19.66 -22.00 14.12
N LEU A 53 -20.37 -21.49 13.12
CA LEU A 53 -21.58 -22.11 12.60
C LEU A 53 -21.29 -23.19 11.57
N LYS A 54 -20.04 -23.33 11.11
CA LYS A 54 -19.60 -24.30 10.09
C LYS A 54 -20.52 -24.34 8.86
N LYS A 55 -21.09 -23.20 8.50
CA LYS A 55 -21.88 -23.07 7.29
C LYS A 55 -20.95 -23.25 6.10
N THR A 56 -21.14 -24.27 5.31
CA THR A 56 -20.53 -24.38 3.98
C THR A 56 -21.09 -23.22 3.15
N VAL A 57 -20.21 -22.31 2.76
CA VAL A 57 -20.56 -21.19 1.86
C VAL A 57 -20.90 -21.79 0.49
N THR A 58 -22.18 -22.09 0.28
CA THR A 58 -22.70 -22.82 -0.90
C THR A 58 -22.93 -21.84 -2.02
N GLU A 59 -22.43 -20.91 -2.38
CA GLU A 59 -22.47 -19.96 -3.51
C GLU A 59 -22.02 -18.57 -3.06
N LYS A 60 -20.82 -18.20 -3.45
CA LYS A 60 -20.43 -16.78 -3.44
C LYS A 60 -21.30 -16.11 -4.50
N GLU A 61 -22.24 -15.26 -4.08
CA GLU A 61 -22.92 -14.38 -5.01
C GLU A 61 -21.86 -13.60 -5.80
N LEU A 62 -21.99 -13.65 -7.12
CA LEU A 62 -21.13 -12.88 -8.01
C LEU A 62 -21.48 -11.40 -7.85
N ILE A 63 -20.63 -10.66 -7.15
CA ILE A 63 -20.80 -9.23 -6.99
C ILE A 63 -20.11 -8.55 -8.16
N SER A 64 -20.86 -7.76 -8.95
CA SER A 64 -20.34 -7.03 -10.10
C SER A 64 -20.39 -5.52 -9.88
N ILE A 65 -19.40 -4.84 -10.42
CA ILE A 65 -19.38 -3.37 -10.52
C ILE A 65 -19.58 -3.04 -11.99
N GLU A 66 -20.67 -2.38 -12.34
CA GLU A 66 -20.89 -1.93 -13.71
C GLU A 66 -19.89 -0.84 -14.08
N VAL A 67 -19.27 -1.02 -15.24
CA VAL A 67 -18.30 -0.08 -15.80
C VAL A 67 -18.80 0.37 -17.16
N ALA A 68 -19.07 1.68 -17.31
CA ALA A 68 -19.50 2.25 -18.59
C ALA A 68 -18.56 1.83 -19.73
N SER A 69 -19.12 1.48 -20.86
CA SER A 69 -18.38 0.85 -21.98
C SER A 69 -17.41 1.81 -22.72
N ASP A 70 -17.63 3.09 -22.60
CA ASP A 70 -17.03 4.18 -23.37
C ASP A 70 -15.86 4.90 -22.68
N SER A 71 -15.51 4.52 -21.45
CA SER A 71 -14.48 5.19 -20.66
C SER A 71 -13.19 4.38 -20.55
N ASN A 72 -12.06 5.06 -20.50
CA ASN A 72 -10.78 4.47 -20.13
C ASN A 72 -10.90 3.82 -18.74
N LYS A 73 -10.56 2.54 -18.67
CA LYS A 73 -10.83 1.72 -17.49
C LYS A 73 -9.54 1.40 -16.78
N TYR A 74 -9.17 2.26 -15.85
CA TYR A 74 -8.03 2.02 -15.02
C TYR A 74 -8.48 1.50 -13.66
N ILE A 75 -8.05 0.28 -13.32
CA ILE A 75 -8.40 -0.41 -12.08
C ILE A 75 -7.13 -0.64 -11.28
N CYS A 76 -7.19 -0.40 -9.98
CA CYS A 76 -6.12 -0.68 -9.04
C CYS A 76 -6.70 -1.30 -7.75
N ALA A 77 -5.85 -2.01 -7.02
CA ALA A 77 -6.20 -2.51 -5.69
C ALA A 77 -5.29 -1.87 -4.65
N PHE A 78 -5.84 -1.41 -3.53
CA PHE A 78 -5.08 -0.85 -2.42
C PHE A 78 -5.86 -0.98 -1.11
N SER A 79 -5.16 -1.21 -0.01
CA SER A 79 -5.80 -1.49 1.27
C SER A 79 -6.85 -2.61 1.12
N ARG A 80 -8.10 -2.34 1.42
CA ARG A 80 -9.25 -3.23 1.24
C ARG A 80 -10.19 -2.78 0.11
N TYR A 81 -9.71 -1.91 -0.79
CA TYR A 81 -10.53 -1.30 -1.83
C TYR A 81 -10.10 -1.75 -3.22
N ILE A 82 -11.08 -1.80 -4.10
CA ILE A 82 -10.89 -1.77 -5.54
C ILE A 82 -11.10 -0.34 -6.00
N GLY A 83 -10.03 0.30 -6.48
CA GLY A 83 -10.07 1.64 -7.03
C GLY A 83 -10.34 1.60 -8.54
N ARG A 84 -11.20 2.47 -9.01
CA ARG A 84 -11.44 2.74 -10.42
C ARG A 84 -11.22 4.21 -10.71
N LEU A 85 -10.27 4.52 -11.57
CA LEU A 85 -10.07 5.88 -12.06
C LEU A 85 -10.79 6.06 -13.39
N ASN A 86 -11.71 7.02 -13.45
CA ASN A 86 -12.47 7.39 -14.62
C ASN A 86 -12.71 8.88 -14.65
N ASN A 87 -12.45 9.54 -15.77
CA ASN A 87 -12.69 10.97 -15.97
C ASN A 87 -12.21 11.83 -14.79
N ASN A 88 -10.97 11.66 -14.37
CA ASN A 88 -10.35 12.39 -13.25
C ASN A 88 -10.95 12.10 -11.87
N THR A 89 -11.74 11.04 -11.73
CA THR A 89 -12.32 10.65 -10.43
C THR A 89 -11.89 9.24 -10.08
N LEU A 90 -11.17 9.10 -8.97
CA LEU A 90 -10.91 7.81 -8.34
C LEU A 90 -12.11 7.45 -7.48
N ILE A 91 -12.80 6.38 -7.85
CA ILE A 91 -13.90 5.81 -7.06
C ILE A 91 -13.40 4.54 -6.41
N ALA A 92 -13.53 4.43 -5.10
CA ALA A 92 -13.11 3.26 -4.35
C ALA A 92 -14.33 2.46 -3.88
N TYR A 93 -14.29 1.17 -4.14
CA TYR A 93 -15.31 0.20 -3.78
C TYR A 93 -14.76 -0.76 -2.74
N ASN A 94 -15.62 -1.16 -1.80
CA ASN A 94 -15.28 -2.22 -0.85
C ASN A 94 -15.48 -3.63 -1.47
N THR A 95 -15.20 -4.67 -0.70
CA THR A 95 -15.35 -6.08 -1.11
C THR A 95 -16.78 -6.48 -1.50
N TYR A 96 -17.78 -5.63 -1.21
CA TYR A 96 -19.21 -5.83 -1.55
C TYR A 96 -19.64 -5.01 -2.75
N ALA A 97 -18.69 -4.49 -3.55
CA ALA A 97 -18.94 -3.59 -4.68
C ALA A 97 -19.69 -2.29 -4.31
N LYS A 98 -19.73 -1.94 -3.01
CA LYS A 98 -20.33 -0.69 -2.56
C LYS A 98 -19.29 0.43 -2.62
N GLN A 99 -19.65 1.57 -3.22
CA GLN A 99 -18.80 2.76 -3.21
C GLN A 99 -18.60 3.26 -1.78
N GLU A 100 -17.34 3.44 -1.39
CA GLU A 100 -16.94 3.93 -0.07
C GLU A 100 -16.58 5.42 -0.10
N PHE A 101 -15.85 5.83 -1.14
CA PHE A 101 -15.44 7.22 -1.33
C PHE A 101 -15.09 7.52 -2.79
N SER A 102 -14.95 8.80 -3.10
CA SER A 102 -14.40 9.26 -4.38
C SER A 102 -13.46 10.42 -4.17
N LEU A 103 -12.42 10.50 -4.99
CA LEU A 103 -11.40 11.56 -4.96
C LEU A 103 -11.21 12.13 -6.37
N ASN A 104 -11.00 13.46 -6.44
CA ASN A 104 -10.64 14.09 -7.70
C ASN A 104 -9.14 13.93 -7.98
N ILE A 105 -8.80 13.15 -9.02
CA ILE A 105 -7.44 12.84 -9.44
C ILE A 105 -7.30 13.26 -10.90
N ASN A 106 -6.72 14.41 -11.13
CA ASN A 106 -6.59 14.98 -12.47
C ASN A 106 -5.43 14.34 -13.26
N ILE A 107 -5.64 13.10 -13.71
CA ILE A 107 -4.70 12.28 -14.50
C ILE A 107 -5.46 11.57 -15.63
N THR A 108 -4.90 11.60 -16.82
CA THR A 108 -5.46 10.97 -18.03
C THR A 108 -4.89 9.57 -18.29
N THR A 109 -3.59 9.41 -18.08
CA THR A 109 -2.88 8.15 -18.33
C THR A 109 -2.19 7.68 -17.06
N PRO A 110 -2.94 7.06 -16.11
CA PRO A 110 -2.41 6.71 -14.81
C PRO A 110 -1.49 5.49 -14.84
N ILE A 111 -0.45 5.56 -14.03
CA ILE A 111 0.27 4.41 -13.51
C ILE A 111 0.07 4.34 -11.99
N PHE A 112 0.00 3.13 -11.46
CA PHE A 112 -0.33 2.88 -10.07
C PHE A 112 0.78 2.09 -9.39
N SER A 113 1.00 2.41 -8.13
CA SER A 113 1.74 1.56 -7.19
C SER A 113 1.01 1.57 -5.86
N SER A 114 0.80 0.40 -5.26
CA SER A 114 0.11 0.29 -3.98
C SER A 114 0.86 -0.61 -3.00
N ASN A 115 0.86 -0.23 -1.73
CA ASN A 115 1.41 -1.05 -0.67
C ASN A 115 0.72 -0.72 0.66
N GLY A 116 0.19 -1.75 1.33
CA GLY A 116 -0.59 -1.55 2.54
C GLY A 116 -1.78 -0.60 2.31
N LYS A 117 -1.83 0.48 3.08
CA LYS A 117 -2.89 1.49 2.99
C LYS A 117 -2.65 2.57 1.92
N TYR A 118 -1.45 2.61 1.34
CA TYR A 118 -1.04 3.66 0.41
C TYR A 118 -1.29 3.26 -1.05
N LEU A 119 -1.76 4.23 -1.82
CA LEU A 119 -1.86 4.17 -3.27
C LEU A 119 -1.17 5.41 -3.85
N ALA A 120 -0.10 5.19 -4.59
CA ALA A 120 0.53 6.22 -5.40
C ALA A 120 -0.03 6.16 -6.82
N ILE A 121 -0.41 7.32 -7.37
CA ILE A 121 -0.92 7.47 -8.72
C ILE A 121 -0.09 8.53 -9.42
N ALA A 122 0.42 8.22 -10.59
CA ALA A 122 1.18 9.19 -11.39
C ALA A 122 0.71 9.21 -12.84
N GLU A 123 0.89 10.33 -13.51
CA GLU A 123 0.58 10.48 -14.94
C GLU A 123 1.76 10.00 -15.78
N LYS A 124 1.59 8.90 -16.51
CA LYS A 124 2.61 8.37 -17.42
C LYS A 124 2.92 9.38 -18.51
N ASN A 125 4.20 9.69 -18.72
CA ASN A 125 4.69 10.73 -19.62
C ASN A 125 4.23 12.16 -19.28
N GLY A 126 3.55 12.34 -18.17
CA GLY A 126 3.19 13.63 -17.57
C GLY A 126 4.06 13.94 -16.36
N ASN A 127 3.57 14.81 -15.47
CA ASN A 127 4.35 15.32 -14.34
C ASN A 127 3.61 15.22 -12.99
N LYS A 128 2.35 14.77 -12.96
CA LYS A 128 1.54 14.76 -11.74
C LYS A 128 1.71 13.49 -10.96
N VAL A 129 1.84 13.62 -9.64
CA VAL A 129 1.89 12.51 -8.67
C VAL A 129 0.95 12.80 -7.52
N TYR A 130 0.20 11.78 -7.12
CA TYR A 130 -0.68 11.77 -5.95
C TYR A 130 -0.32 10.63 -5.01
N LEU A 131 -0.34 10.88 -3.72
CA LEU A 131 -0.37 9.85 -2.69
C LEU A 131 -1.75 9.84 -2.03
N VAL A 132 -2.41 8.70 -2.05
CA VAL A 132 -3.71 8.47 -1.42
C VAL A 132 -3.53 7.50 -0.25
N ALA A 133 -4.14 7.82 0.89
CA ALA A 133 -4.26 6.93 2.05
C ALA A 133 -5.51 7.30 2.86
N ASP A 134 -6.06 6.34 3.59
CA ASP A 134 -7.19 6.55 4.52
C ASP A 134 -8.33 7.39 3.92
N LYS A 135 -8.71 7.11 2.66
CA LYS A 135 -9.78 7.78 1.88
C LYS A 135 -9.49 9.23 1.49
N ASN A 136 -8.26 9.72 1.64
CA ASN A 136 -7.87 11.09 1.35
C ASN A 136 -6.64 11.16 0.44
N ILE A 137 -6.50 12.27 -0.28
CA ILE A 137 -5.23 12.65 -0.90
C ILE A 137 -4.34 13.18 0.22
N VAL A 138 -3.22 12.49 0.48
CA VAL A 138 -2.22 12.89 1.48
C VAL A 138 -1.45 14.10 0.96
N TRP A 139 -0.99 14.01 -0.30
CA TRP A 139 -0.36 15.10 -1.02
C TRP A 139 -0.46 14.89 -2.54
N GLN A 140 -0.22 15.97 -3.27
CA GLN A 140 -0.04 15.98 -4.73
C GLN A 140 1.12 16.91 -5.08
N ASN A 141 1.92 16.51 -6.06
CA ASN A 141 3.05 17.31 -6.56
C ASN A 141 3.10 17.24 -8.09
N ASP A 142 3.58 18.34 -8.68
CA ASP A 142 4.03 18.38 -10.06
C ASP A 142 5.56 18.20 -10.08
N ILE A 143 6.03 17.15 -10.77
CA ILE A 143 7.43 16.73 -10.79
C ILE A 143 8.06 17.15 -12.13
N GLU A 144 9.27 17.67 -12.09
CA GLU A 144 10.01 18.05 -13.28
C GLU A 144 10.43 16.81 -14.10
N GLY A 145 10.07 16.76 -15.38
CA GLY A 145 10.35 15.65 -16.30
C GLY A 145 9.12 14.82 -16.63
N LYS A 146 9.32 13.79 -17.45
CA LYS A 146 8.26 12.87 -17.87
C LYS A 146 8.30 11.62 -17.00
N ILE A 147 7.25 11.38 -16.24
CA ILE A 147 7.17 10.24 -15.32
C ILE A 147 7.07 8.93 -16.13
N GLU A 148 7.94 7.97 -15.79
CA GLU A 148 7.98 6.65 -16.40
C GLU A 148 7.57 5.55 -15.43
N LYS A 149 8.02 5.63 -14.17
CA LYS A 149 7.77 4.63 -13.13
C LYS A 149 7.49 5.29 -11.80
N ILE A 150 6.69 4.60 -11.00
CA ILE A 150 6.39 4.99 -9.61
C ILE A 150 6.37 3.75 -8.73
N SER A 151 6.87 3.88 -7.51
CA SER A 151 6.80 2.83 -6.48
C SER A 151 6.49 3.45 -5.13
N VAL A 152 5.61 2.82 -4.35
CA VAL A 152 5.31 3.20 -2.96
C VAL A 152 5.57 2.01 -2.04
N ASN A 153 6.16 2.26 -0.86
CA ASN A 153 6.30 1.23 0.16
C ASN A 153 5.16 1.28 1.20
N GLN A 154 5.14 0.32 2.10
CA GLN A 154 4.11 0.19 3.16
C GLN A 154 4.04 1.38 4.13
N ASN A 155 5.08 2.24 4.18
CA ASN A 155 5.15 3.41 5.04
C ASN A 155 4.85 4.72 4.30
N GLY A 156 4.51 4.66 2.99
CA GLY A 156 4.13 5.81 2.18
C GLY A 156 5.30 6.58 1.56
N TYR A 157 6.53 6.05 1.64
CA TYR A 157 7.65 6.59 0.87
C TYR A 157 7.45 6.27 -0.61
N ILE A 158 7.71 7.25 -1.47
CA ILE A 158 7.53 7.11 -2.92
C ILE A 158 8.85 7.31 -3.63
N ALA A 159 9.15 6.45 -4.61
CA ALA A 159 10.17 6.66 -5.62
C ALA A 159 9.51 6.91 -6.97
N VAL A 160 9.93 7.97 -7.66
CA VAL A 160 9.44 8.32 -9.00
C VAL A 160 10.62 8.39 -9.94
N SER A 161 10.56 7.68 -11.06
CA SER A 161 11.52 7.80 -12.16
C SER A 161 10.95 8.69 -13.25
N VAL A 162 11.76 9.65 -13.67
CA VAL A 162 11.47 10.53 -14.82
C VAL A 162 12.57 10.46 -15.85
N SER A 163 12.22 10.66 -17.12
CA SER A 163 13.17 10.91 -18.18
C SER A 163 13.34 12.42 -18.41
N GLN A 164 14.59 12.83 -18.65
CA GLN A 164 14.97 14.21 -19.00
C GLN A 164 16.05 14.19 -20.08
N THR A 165 16.29 15.35 -20.71
CA THR A 165 17.22 15.46 -21.86
C THR A 165 18.67 15.08 -21.50
N SER A 166 19.10 15.33 -20.26
CA SER A 166 20.49 15.13 -19.83
C SER A 166 20.79 13.76 -19.23
N TYR A 167 19.76 13.02 -18.81
CA TYR A 167 19.86 11.71 -18.14
C TYR A 167 18.84 10.74 -18.70
N LYS A 168 19.22 9.46 -18.78
CA LYS A 168 18.29 8.39 -19.18
C LYS A 168 17.16 8.22 -18.18
N SER A 169 17.49 8.30 -16.90
CA SER A 169 16.50 8.33 -15.80
C SER A 169 17.01 9.17 -14.65
N ILE A 170 16.11 9.90 -14.00
CA ILE A 170 16.33 10.55 -12.70
C ILE A 170 15.30 9.97 -11.74
N ILE A 171 15.75 9.39 -10.63
CA ILE A 171 14.88 8.81 -9.63
C ILE A 171 14.87 9.73 -8.43
N THR A 172 13.70 10.25 -8.07
CA THR A 172 13.49 11.08 -6.87
C THR A 172 12.72 10.28 -5.84
N THR A 173 13.23 10.27 -4.61
CA THR A 173 12.57 9.65 -3.46
C THR A 173 11.90 10.72 -2.61
N TYR A 174 10.64 10.49 -2.23
CA TYR A 174 9.81 11.38 -1.41
C TYR A 174 9.43 10.73 -0.09
N SER A 175 9.33 11.56 0.97
CA SER A 175 8.76 11.14 2.24
C SER A 175 7.23 10.95 2.15
N PRO A 176 6.59 10.33 3.16
CA PRO A 176 5.13 10.20 3.21
C PRO A 176 4.37 11.54 3.18
N GLU A 177 5.04 12.65 3.54
CA GLU A 177 4.49 14.02 3.52
C GLU A 177 4.73 14.73 2.18
N GLY A 178 5.32 14.05 1.19
CA GLY A 178 5.61 14.61 -0.12
C GLY A 178 6.87 15.48 -0.20
N LYS A 179 7.74 15.43 0.82
CA LYS A 179 9.03 16.14 0.80
C LYS A 179 10.06 15.34 0.01
N GLU A 180 10.74 15.97 -0.92
CA GLU A 180 11.89 15.40 -1.61
C GLU A 180 13.01 15.06 -0.62
N LEU A 181 13.51 13.82 -0.68
CA LEU A 181 14.58 13.33 0.18
C LEU A 181 15.93 13.30 -0.54
N CYS A 182 15.97 12.69 -1.72
CA CYS A 182 17.18 12.57 -2.54
C CYS A 182 16.84 12.31 -4.00
N LYS A 183 17.83 12.53 -4.87
CA LYS A 183 17.82 12.20 -6.29
C LYS A 183 18.96 11.27 -6.66
N THR A 184 18.68 10.31 -7.53
CA THR A 184 19.66 9.42 -8.15
C THR A 184 19.63 9.60 -9.66
N TYR A 185 20.78 9.83 -10.28
CA TYR A 185 20.92 10.13 -11.69
C TYR A 185 21.51 8.95 -12.45
N LEU A 186 20.81 8.47 -13.47
CA LEU A 186 21.28 7.42 -14.38
C LEU A 186 21.58 8.02 -15.76
N SER A 187 22.86 8.10 -16.11
CA SER A 187 23.30 8.67 -17.40
C SER A 187 23.30 7.65 -18.54
N THR A 188 23.48 6.36 -18.23
CA THR A 188 23.70 5.29 -19.24
C THR A 188 22.58 4.24 -19.28
N THR A 189 21.80 4.12 -18.23
CA THR A 189 20.76 3.09 -18.06
C THR A 189 19.39 3.69 -17.86
N TYR A 190 18.34 2.97 -18.26
CA TYR A 190 16.94 3.30 -18.02
C TYR A 190 16.42 2.56 -16.79
N THR A 191 15.44 3.14 -16.13
CA THR A 191 14.74 2.48 -15.03
C THR A 191 13.71 1.51 -15.59
N ALA A 192 13.89 0.21 -15.31
CA ALA A 192 12.89 -0.82 -15.61
C ALA A 192 11.82 -0.91 -14.51
N ASP A 193 12.26 -0.90 -13.24
CA ASP A 193 11.36 -0.92 -12.08
C ASP A 193 12.03 -0.33 -10.84
N LEU A 194 11.23 -0.04 -9.79
CA LEU A 194 11.65 0.60 -8.55
C LEU A 194 11.06 -0.11 -7.33
N ALA A 195 11.81 -0.21 -6.24
CA ALA A 195 11.29 -0.64 -4.96
C ALA A 195 11.99 0.08 -3.79
N ILE A 196 11.22 0.47 -2.77
CA ILE A 196 11.75 1.01 -1.52
C ILE A 196 11.62 -0.06 -0.44
N SER A 197 12.67 -0.27 0.35
CA SER A 197 12.70 -1.27 1.42
C SER A 197 11.64 -0.97 2.50
N SER A 198 11.20 -2.02 3.20
CA SER A 198 10.18 -1.92 4.24
C SER A 198 10.62 -1.08 5.44
N ASP A 199 11.94 -0.97 5.68
CA ASP A 199 12.55 -0.15 6.72
C ASP A 199 12.90 1.28 6.26
N ASN A 200 12.57 1.64 5.01
CA ASN A 200 12.79 2.95 4.37
C ASN A 200 14.27 3.34 4.19
N LYS A 201 15.21 2.39 4.30
CA LYS A 201 16.65 2.69 4.22
C LYS A 201 17.20 2.58 2.82
N PHE A 202 16.60 1.75 1.96
CA PHE A 202 17.14 1.44 0.66
C PHE A 202 16.13 1.67 -0.46
N LEU A 203 16.64 2.21 -1.57
CA LEU A 203 15.98 2.26 -2.86
C LEU A 203 16.65 1.26 -3.79
N ALA A 204 15.92 0.27 -4.26
CA ALA A 204 16.36 -0.62 -5.34
C ALA A 204 15.86 -0.10 -6.68
N ILE A 205 16.75 -0.14 -7.66
CA ILE A 205 16.50 0.27 -9.04
C ILE A 205 16.85 -0.90 -9.95
N ALA A 206 15.87 -1.43 -10.68
CA ALA A 206 16.14 -2.31 -11.80
C ALA A 206 16.54 -1.44 -12.99
N GLU A 207 17.76 -1.64 -13.51
CA GLU A 207 18.34 -0.86 -14.60
C GLU A 207 18.39 -1.68 -15.88
N THR A 208 18.14 -1.03 -17.02
CA THR A 208 18.29 -1.62 -18.33
C THR A 208 19.23 -0.77 -19.19
N ASN A 209 20.26 -1.38 -19.71
CA ASN A 209 21.17 -0.76 -20.68
C ASN A 209 20.81 -1.19 -22.10
N LEU A 210 20.49 -0.21 -22.95
CA LEU A 210 20.09 -0.40 -24.34
C LEU A 210 21.19 0.07 -25.33
N SER A 211 22.39 0.43 -24.86
CA SER A 211 23.42 1.03 -25.71
C SER A 211 24.31 0.01 -26.43
N GLY A 212 24.16 -1.30 -26.18
CA GLY A 212 24.91 -2.37 -26.79
C GLY A 212 24.10 -3.16 -27.83
N ILE A 213 24.74 -4.19 -28.41
CA ILE A 213 24.09 -5.16 -29.29
C ILE A 213 23.11 -6.04 -28.50
N GLN A 214 23.43 -6.29 -27.23
CA GLN A 214 22.60 -7.05 -26.29
C GLN A 214 22.03 -6.12 -25.23
N ILE A 215 20.79 -6.34 -24.86
CA ILE A 215 20.15 -5.68 -23.71
C ILE A 215 20.74 -6.26 -22.44
N LYS A 216 21.22 -5.40 -21.54
CA LYS A 216 21.73 -5.81 -20.23
C LYS A 216 20.84 -5.25 -19.14
N SER A 217 20.43 -6.11 -18.24
CA SER A 217 19.72 -5.72 -17.02
C SER A 217 20.61 -5.83 -15.78
N GLY A 218 20.37 -4.98 -14.80
CA GLY A 218 21.09 -4.96 -13.54
C GLY A 218 20.27 -4.42 -12.40
N ILE A 219 20.78 -4.61 -11.21
CA ILE A 219 20.22 -4.05 -9.97
C ILE A 219 21.23 -3.08 -9.38
N ARG A 220 20.72 -1.93 -8.95
CA ARG A 220 21.42 -0.98 -8.11
C ARG A 220 20.62 -0.75 -6.83
N ILE A 221 21.28 -0.80 -5.67
CA ILE A 221 20.69 -0.48 -4.37
C ILE A 221 21.37 0.77 -3.84
N ILE A 222 20.58 1.76 -3.48
CA ILE A 222 20.98 3.08 -2.99
C ILE A 222 20.62 3.17 -1.51
N SER A 223 21.55 3.60 -0.66
CA SER A 223 21.24 4.04 0.70
C SER A 223 20.56 5.40 0.64
N ILE A 224 19.30 5.47 1.07
CA ILE A 224 18.52 6.72 1.09
C ILE A 224 19.16 7.73 2.08
N GLU A 225 19.71 7.26 3.18
CA GLU A 225 20.41 8.12 4.16
C GLU A 225 21.66 8.76 3.55
N ASN A 226 22.52 7.97 2.92
CA ASN A 226 23.74 8.46 2.27
C ASN A 226 23.41 9.44 1.13
N ALA A 227 22.41 9.09 0.29
CA ALA A 227 21.98 9.94 -0.81
C ALA A 227 21.39 11.28 -0.29
N LYS A 228 20.62 11.25 0.81
CA LYS A 228 20.10 12.44 1.48
C LYS A 228 21.19 13.31 2.08
N ALA A 229 22.27 12.71 2.56
CA ALA A 229 23.44 13.41 3.07
C ALA A 229 24.34 13.99 1.96
N GLY A 230 24.04 13.72 0.68
CA GLY A 230 24.80 14.20 -0.45
C GLY A 230 26.16 13.50 -0.64
N LEU A 231 26.31 12.28 -0.13
CA LEU A 231 27.54 11.51 -0.31
C LEU A 231 27.70 11.11 -1.79
N GLU A 232 28.93 11.25 -2.31
CA GLU A 232 29.27 10.96 -3.73
C GLU A 232 28.90 9.53 -4.13
N ASP A 233 29.11 8.55 -3.24
CA ASP A 233 28.70 7.15 -3.46
C ASP A 233 27.66 6.74 -2.44
N SER A 234 26.42 6.82 -2.82
CA SER A 234 25.28 6.29 -2.06
C SER A 234 24.91 4.86 -2.48
N THR A 235 25.59 4.28 -3.48
CA THR A 235 25.35 2.92 -3.99
C THR A 235 25.94 1.90 -3.00
N THR A 236 25.08 1.07 -2.42
CA THR A 236 25.51 -0.02 -1.51
C THR A 236 25.68 -1.35 -2.22
N TYR A 237 25.01 -1.53 -3.35
CA TYR A 237 25.09 -2.76 -4.15
C TYR A 237 24.82 -2.44 -5.63
N LYS A 238 25.57 -3.09 -6.52
CA LYS A 238 25.35 -3.06 -7.97
C LYS A 238 25.78 -4.37 -8.60
N ALA A 239 24.91 -4.98 -9.40
CA ALA A 239 25.21 -6.19 -10.15
C ALA A 239 24.43 -6.25 -11.46
N GLU A 240 25.02 -6.80 -12.50
CA GLU A 240 24.34 -7.22 -13.73
C GLU A 240 23.75 -8.62 -13.53
N VAL A 241 22.56 -8.90 -14.08
CA VAL A 241 21.89 -10.19 -13.96
C VAL A 241 22.06 -10.99 -15.26
N GLY A 242 23.19 -11.65 -15.39
CA GLY A 242 23.43 -12.57 -16.49
C GLY A 242 23.30 -11.98 -17.92
N GLU A 243 23.84 -12.70 -18.89
CA GLU A 243 23.63 -12.41 -20.31
C GLU A 243 22.21 -12.88 -20.70
N ASP A 244 21.52 -12.10 -21.54
CA ASP A 244 20.19 -12.38 -22.10
C ASP A 244 19.02 -12.46 -21.08
N SER A 245 19.22 -12.05 -19.83
CA SER A 245 18.15 -11.99 -18.83
C SER A 245 17.69 -10.58 -18.60
N ILE A 246 16.35 -10.37 -18.59
CA ILE A 246 15.74 -9.06 -18.39
C ILE A 246 14.98 -9.04 -17.06
N ILE A 247 15.24 -8.04 -16.22
CA ILE A 247 14.46 -7.83 -15.02
C ILE A 247 13.15 -7.15 -15.39
N THR A 248 12.05 -7.81 -15.09
CA THR A 248 10.69 -7.33 -15.39
C THR A 248 10.05 -6.59 -14.22
N SER A 249 10.35 -7.02 -12.99
CA SER A 249 9.83 -6.39 -11.77
C SER A 249 10.72 -6.66 -10.57
N ILE A 250 10.68 -5.76 -9.59
CA ILE A 250 11.36 -5.91 -8.30
C ILE A 250 10.43 -5.52 -7.15
N CYS A 251 10.58 -6.20 -6.02
CA CYS A 251 9.90 -5.83 -4.79
C CYS A 251 10.71 -6.23 -3.55
N TYR A 252 10.55 -5.51 -2.46
CA TYR A 252 11.07 -5.94 -1.15
C TYR A 252 10.02 -6.76 -0.40
N ASP A 253 10.46 -7.85 0.23
CA ASP A 253 9.65 -8.57 1.22
C ASP A 253 9.66 -7.83 2.58
N LEU A 254 8.87 -8.33 3.54
CA LEU A 254 8.78 -7.73 4.89
C LEU A 254 10.09 -7.84 5.68
N ASN A 255 11.01 -8.71 5.28
CA ASN A 255 12.32 -8.89 5.89
C ASN A 255 13.43 -8.10 5.17
N ASN A 256 13.04 -7.17 4.28
CA ASN A 256 13.93 -6.38 3.44
C ASN A 256 14.83 -7.22 2.50
N ASN A 257 14.40 -8.40 2.10
CA ASN A 257 15.04 -9.09 0.99
C ASN A 257 14.46 -8.54 -0.32
N LEU A 258 15.32 -8.24 -1.27
CA LEU A 258 14.90 -7.82 -2.61
C LEU A 258 14.63 -9.07 -3.46
N MET A 259 13.42 -9.15 -3.99
CA MET A 259 13.00 -10.15 -4.95
C MET A 259 13.02 -9.52 -6.35
N CYS A 260 13.71 -10.17 -7.28
CA CYS A 260 13.82 -9.73 -8.67
C CYS A 260 13.20 -10.79 -9.57
N MET A 261 12.18 -10.41 -10.31
CA MET A 261 11.56 -11.27 -11.30
C MET A 261 12.23 -11.04 -12.66
N LEU A 262 12.83 -12.10 -13.18
CA LEU A 262 13.38 -12.14 -14.51
C LEU A 262 12.39 -12.85 -15.44
N ASP A 263 12.70 -12.91 -16.71
CA ASP A 263 11.93 -13.61 -17.74
C ASP A 263 11.89 -15.15 -17.49
N ASP A 264 12.92 -15.74 -16.89
CA ASP A 264 13.08 -17.19 -16.69
C ASP A 264 13.13 -17.64 -15.24
N LYS A 265 13.33 -16.73 -14.27
CA LYS A 265 13.55 -17.08 -12.85
C LYS A 265 13.28 -15.92 -11.91
N ILE A 266 13.20 -16.24 -10.61
CA ILE A 266 13.17 -15.26 -9.53
C ILE A 266 14.50 -15.32 -8.78
N LEU A 267 15.15 -14.17 -8.64
CA LEU A 267 16.33 -14.01 -7.81
C LEU A 267 15.94 -13.37 -6.47
N LYS A 268 16.59 -13.82 -5.41
CA LYS A 268 16.52 -13.21 -4.09
C LYS A 268 17.88 -12.63 -3.72
N ILE A 269 17.91 -11.34 -3.39
CA ILE A 269 19.07 -10.64 -2.85
C ILE A 269 18.75 -10.38 -1.38
N GLY A 270 19.46 -11.08 -0.48
CA GLY A 270 19.30 -10.91 0.96
C GLY A 270 19.99 -9.64 1.45
N ASN A 271 19.50 -9.11 2.58
CA ASN A 271 20.31 -8.20 3.39
C ASN A 271 21.44 -9.04 4.00
N GLY A 272 22.67 -8.81 3.57
CA GLY A 272 23.87 -9.41 4.14
C GLY A 272 24.16 -8.84 5.53
#